data_91b38300e371e40cac582bf98c9d3b2d
#
_entry.id   91b38300e371e40cac582bf98c9d3b2d
#
_cell.length_a   1.000
_cell.length_b   1.000
_cell.length_c   1.000
_cell.angle_alpha   90.00
_cell.angle_beta   90.00
_cell.angle_gamma   90.00
#
_symmetry.space_group_name_H-M   'P 1'
#
loop_
_entity.id
_entity.type
_entity.pdbx_description
1 polymer ?
#
loop_
_entity_poly.entity_id
_entity_poly.type
_entity_poly.pdbx_seq_one_letter_code
_entity_poly.pdbx_strand_id
1 'polypeptide(L)'
;MPSVLYTASTFSHIVSFHLPYLRRFRELGWQVEVACGGAMRDIPYADAVRELPLAKSITAPANFRAARMLRAMMERENYNLVITHTSLASFFTRWAARGMKHRPPIVNVMHGYLFDDRTTGLRKLLLPAAEKLTAPQTDLLLTMNAWDDRWAREHHAARRIEFIPGMGVALDRFAAPPETRDAMRRRLDLGPDDVALIYPAEFSERKNQAMLLRAMPSLPANVKLLLPGRGALLEDMQALSRSLGLEGRVLFPGQVSDIPDWLAASDIAVSASRSEGLPFNIMEAMAAGLPAVASDVKGHTDLITEGETGLLFPYDDENAFTAAVHRLITDSALRAQMGRAGQQQVQRCRLEDVLPRVMELYLSAAKETNT
;
A
#
# COMPACT_ATOMS: atom_id res chain seq x y z
N MET A 1 22.64 -3.39 -24.06
CA MET A 1 21.89 -4.08 -23.00
C MET A 1 20.69 -3.20 -22.69
N PRO A 2 19.46 -3.71 -22.67
CA PRO A 2 18.32 -2.88 -22.34
C PRO A 2 18.41 -2.38 -20.89
N SER A 3 17.81 -1.20 -20.62
CA SER A 3 17.90 -0.58 -19.31
C SER A 3 16.52 -0.06 -18.84
N VAL A 4 16.27 -0.15 -17.54
CA VAL A 4 15.06 0.34 -16.88
C VAL A 4 15.42 1.27 -15.72
N LEU A 5 14.69 2.39 -15.65
CA LEU A 5 14.73 3.31 -14.51
C LEU A 5 13.48 3.12 -13.64
N TYR A 6 13.69 2.81 -12.36
CA TYR A 6 12.64 2.82 -11.34
C TYR A 6 12.68 4.13 -10.55
N THR A 7 11.52 4.77 -10.37
CA THR A 7 11.40 5.97 -9.53
C THR A 7 10.32 5.83 -8.48
N ALA A 8 10.57 6.30 -7.26
CA ALA A 8 9.61 6.35 -6.17
C ALA A 8 9.93 7.50 -5.21
N SER A 9 8.98 7.90 -4.37
CA SER A 9 9.20 8.96 -3.40
C SER A 9 10.21 8.60 -2.30
N THR A 10 10.37 7.28 -2.03
CA THR A 10 11.34 6.78 -1.03
C THR A 10 11.93 5.45 -1.44
N PHE A 11 13.18 5.19 -1.06
CA PHE A 11 13.82 3.89 -1.24
C PHE A 11 13.12 2.76 -0.48
N SER A 12 12.50 3.06 0.67
CA SER A 12 11.76 2.05 1.43
C SER A 12 10.59 1.47 0.64
N HIS A 13 9.94 2.26 -0.21
CA HIS A 13 8.86 1.77 -1.07
C HIS A 13 9.37 0.71 -2.05
N ILE A 14 10.53 0.94 -2.67
CA ILE A 14 11.15 -0.03 -3.59
C ILE A 14 11.52 -1.32 -2.85
N VAL A 15 12.19 -1.21 -1.70
CA VAL A 15 12.61 -2.39 -0.92
C VAL A 15 11.42 -3.21 -0.43
N SER A 16 10.33 -2.55 -0.02
CA SER A 16 9.18 -3.25 0.53
C SER A 16 8.35 -3.99 -0.53
N PHE A 17 8.29 -3.47 -1.76
CA PHE A 17 7.28 -3.93 -2.72
C PHE A 17 7.82 -4.33 -4.09
N HIS A 18 9.04 -3.93 -4.48
CA HIS A 18 9.47 -4.04 -5.87
C HIS A 18 10.72 -4.90 -6.12
N LEU A 19 11.36 -5.43 -5.07
CA LEU A 19 12.54 -6.29 -5.23
C LEU A 19 12.31 -7.50 -6.15
N PRO A 20 11.16 -8.20 -6.13
CA PRO A 20 10.91 -9.31 -7.06
C PRO A 20 10.95 -8.87 -8.53
N TYR A 21 10.46 -7.65 -8.82
CA TYR A 21 10.46 -7.08 -10.17
C TYR A 21 11.86 -6.67 -10.62
N LEU A 22 12.66 -6.02 -9.75
CA LEU A 22 14.05 -5.68 -10.02
C LEU A 22 14.86 -6.94 -10.32
N ARG A 23 14.70 -7.97 -9.49
CA ARG A 23 15.31 -9.29 -9.70
C ARG A 23 14.94 -9.86 -11.08
N ARG A 24 13.66 -9.80 -11.45
CA ARG A 24 13.19 -10.34 -12.72
C ARG A 24 13.78 -9.60 -13.92
N PHE A 25 13.92 -8.28 -13.87
CA PHE A 25 14.63 -7.51 -14.91
C PHE A 25 16.09 -7.95 -15.04
N ARG A 26 16.80 -8.15 -13.93
CA ARG A 26 18.19 -8.65 -13.93
C ARG A 26 18.29 -10.04 -14.57
N GLU A 27 17.40 -10.95 -14.21
CA GLU A 27 17.34 -12.31 -14.80
C GLU A 27 17.11 -12.26 -16.32
N LEU A 28 16.41 -11.25 -16.82
CA LEU A 28 16.18 -11.00 -18.25
C LEU A 28 17.33 -10.24 -18.93
N GLY A 29 18.41 -9.96 -18.24
CA GLY A 29 19.58 -9.28 -18.77
C GLY A 29 19.45 -7.76 -18.93
N TRP A 30 18.53 -7.14 -18.18
CA TRP A 30 18.37 -5.68 -18.15
C TRP A 30 19.30 -5.03 -17.12
N GLN A 31 19.78 -3.84 -17.43
CA GLN A 31 20.35 -2.94 -16.43
C GLN A 31 19.22 -2.28 -15.64
N VAL A 32 19.35 -2.26 -14.32
CA VAL A 32 18.34 -1.71 -13.41
C VAL A 32 18.92 -0.52 -12.66
N GLU A 33 18.36 0.66 -12.86
CA GLU A 33 18.68 1.85 -12.10
C GLU A 33 17.49 2.27 -11.25
N VAL A 34 17.76 2.68 -10.00
CA VAL A 34 16.74 3.13 -9.03
C VAL A 34 17.03 4.56 -8.62
N ALA A 35 16.06 5.47 -8.79
CA ALA A 35 16.17 6.86 -8.41
C ALA A 35 15.00 7.26 -7.47
N CYS A 36 15.29 7.52 -6.21
CA CYS A 36 14.30 7.79 -5.17
C CYS A 36 14.69 8.95 -4.26
N GLY A 37 13.71 9.46 -3.52
CA GLY A 37 13.94 10.40 -2.42
C GLY A 37 14.34 9.71 -1.12
N GLY A 38 14.84 10.51 -0.18
CA GLY A 38 15.29 10.07 1.13
C GLY A 38 16.72 9.54 1.13
N ALA A 39 17.21 9.16 2.31
CA ALA A 39 18.59 8.71 2.46
C ALA A 39 18.87 7.49 1.58
N MET A 40 19.92 7.60 0.78
CA MET A 40 20.38 6.54 -0.12
C MET A 40 20.73 5.27 0.68
N ARG A 41 20.36 4.13 0.14
CA ARG A 41 20.68 2.81 0.68
C ARG A 41 21.02 1.86 -0.45
N ASP A 42 21.66 0.77 -0.10
CA ASP A 42 21.83 -0.34 -1.03
C ASP A 42 20.46 -0.96 -1.40
N ILE A 43 20.24 -1.18 -2.69
CA ILE A 43 19.02 -1.78 -3.23
C ILE A 43 19.40 -3.07 -3.93
N PRO A 44 18.99 -4.23 -3.41
CA PRO A 44 19.24 -5.50 -4.07
C PRO A 44 18.77 -5.49 -5.52
N TYR A 45 19.56 -6.06 -6.42
CA TYR A 45 19.27 -6.17 -7.85
C TYR A 45 19.32 -4.84 -8.64
N ALA A 46 19.66 -3.70 -8.03
CA ALA A 46 19.95 -2.47 -8.76
C ALA A 46 21.43 -2.41 -9.15
N ASP A 47 21.72 -2.00 -10.41
CA ASP A 47 23.08 -1.73 -10.88
C ASP A 47 23.56 -0.34 -10.48
N ALA A 48 22.64 0.60 -10.37
CA ALA A 48 22.91 1.95 -9.92
C ALA A 48 21.75 2.48 -9.06
N VAL A 49 22.10 3.27 -8.06
CA VAL A 49 21.14 3.93 -7.15
C VAL A 49 21.43 5.42 -7.13
N ARG A 50 20.38 6.25 -7.27
CA ARG A 50 20.48 7.71 -7.28
C ARG A 50 19.54 8.32 -6.24
N GLU A 51 20.04 9.24 -5.48
CA GLU A 51 19.22 10.05 -4.58
C GLU A 51 18.62 11.24 -5.33
N LEU A 52 17.30 11.39 -5.23
CA LEU A 52 16.56 12.53 -5.74
C LEU A 52 16.13 13.44 -4.58
N PRO A 53 16.24 14.76 -4.71
CA PRO A 53 15.83 15.70 -3.66
C PRO A 53 14.29 15.85 -3.60
N LEU A 54 13.56 14.72 -3.43
CA LEU A 54 12.10 14.72 -3.34
C LEU A 54 11.65 15.10 -1.93
N ALA A 55 10.77 16.09 -1.85
CA ALA A 55 10.19 16.60 -0.61
C ALA A 55 8.68 16.35 -0.59
N LYS A 56 8.09 16.11 0.60
CA LYS A 56 6.66 15.78 0.76
C LYS A 56 5.70 16.83 0.19
N SER A 57 6.06 18.12 0.26
CA SER A 57 5.24 19.19 -0.31
C SER A 57 5.41 19.24 -1.83
N ILE A 58 4.32 19.15 -2.59
CA ILE A 58 4.34 19.17 -4.06
C ILE A 58 4.93 20.46 -4.63
N THR A 59 4.81 21.58 -3.93
CA THR A 59 5.33 22.90 -4.36
C THR A 59 6.78 23.14 -3.98
N ALA A 60 7.43 22.19 -3.29
CA ALA A 60 8.80 22.38 -2.84
C ALA A 60 9.77 22.56 -4.04
N PRO A 61 10.65 23.58 -4.04
CA PRO A 61 11.63 23.80 -5.11
C PRO A 61 12.54 22.58 -5.35
N ALA A 62 12.76 21.77 -4.33
CA ALA A 62 13.53 20.53 -4.39
C ALA A 62 12.94 19.54 -5.42
N ASN A 63 11.61 19.43 -5.53
CA ASN A 63 10.95 18.54 -6.48
C ASN A 63 11.21 18.95 -7.95
N PHE A 64 11.28 20.25 -8.22
CA PHE A 64 11.64 20.73 -9.56
C PHE A 64 13.12 20.49 -9.89
N ARG A 65 14.00 20.46 -8.88
CA ARG A 65 15.39 20.00 -9.07
C ARG A 65 15.42 18.51 -9.38
N ALA A 66 14.63 17.70 -8.64
CA ALA A 66 14.50 16.27 -8.93
C ALA A 66 14.01 16.02 -10.36
N ALA A 67 13.01 16.77 -10.83
CA ALA A 67 12.54 16.67 -12.22
C ALA A 67 13.63 17.01 -13.26
N ARG A 68 14.46 18.03 -13.00
CA ARG A 68 15.62 18.34 -13.87
C ARG A 68 16.67 17.24 -13.89
N MET A 69 16.96 16.64 -12.72
CA MET A 69 17.85 15.49 -12.63
C MET A 69 17.31 14.30 -13.41
N LEU A 70 16.01 13.97 -13.22
CA LEU A 70 15.36 12.87 -13.96
C LEU A 70 15.39 13.11 -15.48
N ARG A 71 15.15 14.35 -15.92
CA ARG A 71 15.26 14.71 -17.35
C ARG A 71 16.67 14.46 -17.88
N ALA A 72 17.68 14.96 -17.19
CA ALA A 72 19.09 14.76 -17.58
C ALA A 72 19.47 13.27 -17.61
N MET A 73 18.96 12.46 -16.67
CA MET A 73 19.15 11.02 -16.68
C MET A 73 18.52 10.39 -17.92
N MET A 74 17.25 10.69 -18.21
CA MET A 74 16.53 10.15 -19.39
C MET A 74 17.20 10.56 -20.70
N GLU A 75 17.74 11.80 -20.82
CA GLU A 75 18.44 12.28 -22.00
C GLU A 75 19.82 11.62 -22.19
N ARG A 76 20.53 11.31 -21.10
CA ARG A 76 21.88 10.74 -21.14
C ARG A 76 21.89 9.24 -21.33
N GLU A 77 21.04 8.50 -20.58
CA GLU A 77 21.14 7.04 -20.47
C GLU A 77 20.27 6.30 -21.49
N ASN A 78 19.36 6.99 -22.21
CA ASN A 78 18.47 6.41 -23.21
C ASN A 78 17.75 5.15 -22.72
N TYR A 79 17.10 5.22 -21.54
CA TYR A 79 16.38 4.08 -20.97
C TYR A 79 15.37 3.48 -21.94
N ASN A 80 15.28 2.15 -21.97
CA ASN A 80 14.25 1.45 -22.74
C ASN A 80 12.90 1.47 -22.05
N LEU A 81 12.88 1.77 -20.73
CA LEU A 81 11.67 1.82 -19.93
C LEU A 81 11.90 2.69 -18.68
N VAL A 82 10.90 3.48 -18.31
CA VAL A 82 10.83 4.15 -17.01
C VAL A 82 9.58 3.66 -16.28
N ILE A 83 9.74 3.17 -15.05
CA ILE A 83 8.63 2.72 -14.21
C ILE A 83 8.59 3.63 -12.99
N THR A 84 7.45 4.27 -12.78
CA THR A 84 7.30 5.24 -11.69
C THR A 84 6.22 4.82 -10.71
N HIS A 85 6.52 5.00 -9.42
CA HIS A 85 5.68 4.64 -8.30
C HIS A 85 5.46 5.83 -7.37
N THR A 86 4.39 5.80 -6.61
CA THR A 86 3.97 6.86 -5.67
C THR A 86 3.62 8.19 -6.36
N SER A 87 2.56 8.85 -5.91
CA SER A 87 1.97 10.00 -6.61
C SER A 87 2.95 11.14 -6.85
N LEU A 88 3.79 11.48 -5.87
CA LEU A 88 4.74 12.60 -5.99
C LEU A 88 5.84 12.30 -7.01
N ALA A 89 6.56 11.18 -6.85
CA ALA A 89 7.63 10.82 -7.77
C ALA A 89 7.09 10.58 -9.17
N SER A 90 5.92 9.96 -9.29
CA SER A 90 5.24 9.72 -10.55
C SER A 90 4.92 11.03 -11.28
N PHE A 91 4.36 12.02 -10.59
CA PHE A 91 4.10 13.32 -11.18
C PHE A 91 5.40 13.97 -11.71
N PHE A 92 6.46 14.07 -10.91
CA PHE A 92 7.68 14.74 -11.33
C PHE A 92 8.49 13.95 -12.36
N THR A 93 8.41 12.62 -12.39
CA THR A 93 9.00 11.79 -13.45
C THR A 93 8.31 12.06 -14.79
N ARG A 94 6.99 12.04 -14.83
CA ARG A 94 6.21 12.35 -16.04
C ARG A 94 6.36 13.81 -16.46
N TRP A 95 6.41 14.74 -15.49
CA TRP A 95 6.70 16.16 -15.77
C TRP A 95 8.08 16.35 -16.40
N ALA A 96 9.11 15.64 -15.93
CA ALA A 96 10.46 15.69 -16.49
C ALA A 96 10.51 15.27 -17.96
N ALA A 97 9.69 14.31 -18.36
CA ALA A 97 9.62 13.82 -19.74
C ALA A 97 8.86 14.75 -20.70
N ARG A 98 8.19 15.78 -20.17
CA ARG A 98 7.39 16.70 -20.98
C ARG A 98 8.26 17.50 -21.96
N GLY A 99 7.86 17.50 -23.24
CA GLY A 99 8.56 18.22 -24.29
C GLY A 99 9.88 17.57 -24.76
N MET A 100 10.22 16.37 -24.29
CA MET A 100 11.33 15.59 -24.85
C MET A 100 10.93 15.06 -26.24
N LYS A 101 11.84 15.21 -27.25
CA LYS A 101 11.63 14.68 -28.61
C LYS A 101 11.67 13.15 -28.62
N HIS A 102 12.62 12.59 -27.90
CA HIS A 102 12.83 11.14 -27.75
C HIS A 102 12.82 10.81 -26.26
N ARG A 103 11.63 10.56 -25.73
CA ARG A 103 11.48 10.13 -24.34
C ARG A 103 11.36 8.61 -24.26
N PRO A 104 11.84 8.00 -23.20
CA PRO A 104 11.56 6.58 -22.95
C PRO A 104 10.05 6.37 -22.71
N PRO A 105 9.52 5.17 -22.97
CA PRO A 105 8.18 4.79 -22.53
C PRO A 105 8.09 4.86 -21.01
N ILE A 106 6.96 5.39 -20.51
CA ILE A 106 6.72 5.56 -19.07
C ILE A 106 5.54 4.71 -18.63
N VAL A 107 5.79 3.81 -17.71
CA VAL A 107 4.76 3.09 -16.98
C VAL A 107 4.54 3.75 -15.63
N ASN A 108 3.31 4.17 -15.35
CA ASN A 108 2.90 4.68 -14.05
C ASN A 108 2.15 3.58 -13.29
N VAL A 109 2.69 3.16 -12.14
CA VAL A 109 2.02 2.21 -11.24
C VAL A 109 1.32 3.02 -10.15
N MET A 110 -0.01 3.09 -10.23
CA MET A 110 -0.82 3.89 -9.33
C MET A 110 -1.16 3.10 -8.06
N HIS A 111 -0.51 3.48 -6.96
CA HIS A 111 -0.76 2.93 -5.62
C HIS A 111 -1.90 3.65 -4.87
N GLY A 112 -2.85 4.19 -5.58
CA GLY A 112 -3.98 4.99 -5.09
C GLY A 112 -3.81 6.47 -5.40
N TYR A 113 -4.80 7.05 -6.09
CA TYR A 113 -4.87 8.50 -6.24
C TYR A 113 -5.05 9.17 -4.87
N LEU A 114 -4.40 10.33 -4.69
CA LEU A 114 -4.51 11.14 -3.46
C LEU A 114 -5.84 11.89 -3.35
N PHE A 115 -6.80 11.53 -4.19
CA PHE A 115 -8.15 12.08 -4.25
C PHE A 115 -9.18 10.99 -4.54
N ASP A 116 -10.41 11.27 -4.19
CA ASP A 116 -11.60 10.47 -4.38
C ASP A 116 -12.86 11.35 -4.29
N ASP A 117 -14.06 10.75 -4.25
CA ASP A 117 -15.33 11.46 -4.17
C ASP A 117 -15.48 12.27 -2.86
N ARG A 118 -14.74 11.90 -1.79
CA ARG A 118 -14.73 12.59 -0.49
C ARG A 118 -13.73 13.74 -0.44
N THR A 119 -12.91 13.91 -1.46
CA THR A 119 -11.91 14.98 -1.51
C THR A 119 -12.59 16.34 -1.65
N THR A 120 -12.22 17.29 -0.79
CA THR A 120 -12.83 18.62 -0.71
C THR A 120 -11.82 19.75 -0.93
N GLY A 121 -12.31 20.98 -1.05
CA GLY A 121 -11.51 22.18 -1.18
C GLY A 121 -10.67 22.23 -2.45
N LEU A 122 -9.56 22.96 -2.42
CA LEU A 122 -8.66 23.12 -3.58
C LEU A 122 -8.04 21.78 -4.05
N ARG A 123 -7.89 20.82 -3.18
CA ARG A 123 -7.36 19.48 -3.55
C ARG A 123 -8.23 18.79 -4.58
N LYS A 124 -9.56 18.97 -4.52
CA LYS A 124 -10.52 18.41 -5.48
C LYS A 124 -10.27 18.86 -6.92
N LEU A 125 -9.70 20.04 -7.10
CA LEU A 125 -9.38 20.60 -8.42
C LEU A 125 -7.93 20.34 -8.81
N LEU A 126 -6.99 20.58 -7.89
CA LEU A 126 -5.56 20.56 -8.18
C LEU A 126 -5.01 19.14 -8.43
N LEU A 127 -5.44 18.15 -7.65
CA LEU A 127 -4.91 16.80 -7.78
C LEU A 127 -5.32 16.11 -9.08
N PRO A 128 -6.61 16.13 -9.50
CA PRO A 128 -7.00 15.64 -10.81
C PRO A 128 -6.38 16.42 -11.97
N ALA A 129 -6.23 17.75 -11.82
CA ALA A 129 -5.58 18.56 -12.84
C ALA A 129 -4.10 18.19 -13.04
N ALA A 130 -3.38 17.89 -11.95
CA ALA A 130 -2.00 17.43 -12.02
C ALA A 130 -1.87 16.09 -12.76
N GLU A 131 -2.79 15.14 -12.50
CA GLU A 131 -2.83 13.86 -13.22
C GLU A 131 -3.11 14.05 -14.71
N LYS A 132 -4.12 14.87 -15.06
CA LYS A 132 -4.45 15.19 -16.46
C LYS A 132 -3.29 15.91 -17.20
N LEU A 133 -2.55 16.77 -16.49
CA LEU A 133 -1.42 17.49 -17.07
C LEU A 133 -0.26 16.56 -17.47
N THR A 134 -0.09 15.45 -16.78
CA THR A 134 0.99 14.47 -17.02
C THR A 134 0.49 13.21 -17.76
N ALA A 135 -0.80 13.06 -17.99
CA ALA A 135 -1.40 11.95 -18.75
C ALA A 135 -0.75 11.71 -20.14
N PRO A 136 -0.46 12.74 -20.96
CA PRO A 136 0.17 12.54 -22.28
C PRO A 136 1.57 11.90 -22.24
N GLN A 137 2.23 11.91 -21.09
CA GLN A 137 3.54 11.28 -20.88
C GLN A 137 3.43 9.85 -20.33
N THR A 138 2.22 9.37 -20.08
CA THR A 138 1.98 8.03 -19.53
C THR A 138 1.60 7.08 -20.66
N ASP A 139 2.50 6.16 -21.00
CA ASP A 139 2.23 5.18 -22.06
C ASP A 139 1.36 4.04 -21.53
N LEU A 140 1.65 3.57 -20.31
CA LEU A 140 0.87 2.57 -19.61
C LEU A 140 0.62 3.01 -18.17
N LEU A 141 -0.64 2.97 -17.74
CA LEU A 141 -1.06 3.14 -16.36
C LEU A 141 -1.54 1.80 -15.81
N LEU A 142 -0.96 1.37 -14.69
CA LEU A 142 -1.44 0.22 -13.93
C LEU A 142 -2.25 0.72 -12.73
N THR A 143 -3.52 0.36 -12.69
CA THR A 143 -4.44 0.65 -11.56
C THR A 143 -4.69 -0.63 -10.77
N MET A 144 -5.04 -0.52 -9.49
CA MET A 144 -5.21 -1.69 -8.62
C MET A 144 -6.47 -1.64 -7.73
N ASN A 145 -7.29 -0.61 -7.88
CA ASN A 145 -8.64 -0.54 -7.30
C ASN A 145 -9.63 0.01 -8.32
N ALA A 146 -10.89 -0.36 -8.17
CA ALA A 146 -11.94 -0.07 -9.12
C ALA A 146 -12.24 1.43 -9.27
N TRP A 147 -12.12 2.20 -8.17
CA TRP A 147 -12.35 3.65 -8.24
C TRP A 147 -11.30 4.36 -9.08
N ASP A 148 -10.02 4.06 -8.83
CA ASP A 148 -8.89 4.65 -9.57
C ASP A 148 -8.93 4.23 -11.04
N ASP A 149 -9.26 2.97 -11.34
CA ASP A 149 -9.38 2.46 -12.72
C ASP A 149 -10.48 3.19 -13.49
N ARG A 150 -11.67 3.29 -12.89
CA ARG A 150 -12.80 4.01 -13.51
C ARG A 150 -12.43 5.45 -13.77
N TRP A 151 -11.90 6.18 -12.76
CA TRP A 151 -11.50 7.57 -12.93
C TRP A 151 -10.46 7.75 -14.02
N ALA A 152 -9.44 6.87 -14.05
CA ALA A 152 -8.38 6.93 -15.06
C ALA A 152 -8.92 6.74 -16.48
N ARG A 153 -9.84 5.81 -16.70
CA ARG A 153 -10.46 5.56 -18.01
C ARG A 153 -11.36 6.71 -18.45
N GLU A 154 -12.21 7.21 -17.57
CA GLU A 154 -13.11 8.35 -17.83
C GLU A 154 -12.34 9.63 -18.20
N HIS A 155 -11.11 9.79 -17.67
CA HIS A 155 -10.31 10.99 -17.89
C HIS A 155 -9.10 10.79 -18.81
N HIS A 156 -9.00 9.64 -19.46
CA HIS A 156 -7.90 9.29 -20.37
C HIS A 156 -6.52 9.56 -19.76
N ALA A 157 -6.28 9.05 -18.54
CA ALA A 157 -5.09 9.33 -17.72
C ALA A 157 -3.79 8.71 -18.27
N ALA A 158 -3.87 7.91 -19.33
CA ALA A 158 -2.73 7.32 -20.05
C ALA A 158 -3.17 6.87 -21.45
N ARG A 159 -2.19 6.51 -22.31
CA ARG A 159 -2.46 5.90 -23.63
C ARG A 159 -3.12 4.53 -23.50
N ARG A 160 -2.63 3.73 -22.54
CA ARG A 160 -3.14 2.41 -22.20
C ARG A 160 -3.33 2.32 -20.70
N ILE A 161 -4.44 1.72 -20.26
CA ILE A 161 -4.78 1.53 -18.83
C ILE A 161 -5.10 0.07 -18.62
N GLU A 162 -4.40 -0.55 -17.67
CA GLU A 162 -4.57 -1.95 -17.28
C GLU A 162 -4.84 -2.06 -15.78
N PHE A 163 -5.83 -2.88 -15.44
CA PHE A 163 -6.12 -3.21 -14.06
C PHE A 163 -5.30 -4.43 -13.62
N ILE A 164 -4.68 -4.34 -12.44
CA ILE A 164 -3.90 -5.42 -11.83
C ILE A 164 -4.38 -5.66 -10.39
N PRO A 165 -4.30 -6.90 -9.88
CA PRO A 165 -4.69 -7.22 -8.51
C PRO A 165 -3.60 -6.86 -7.49
N GLY A 166 -3.03 -5.67 -7.60
CA GLY A 166 -1.91 -5.19 -6.80
C GLY A 166 -0.54 -5.58 -7.36
N MET A 167 0.50 -5.46 -6.53
CA MET A 167 1.88 -5.82 -6.88
C MET A 167 2.27 -7.23 -6.43
N GLY A 168 1.29 -8.01 -5.98
CA GLY A 168 1.50 -9.36 -5.48
C GLY A 168 2.03 -9.41 -4.04
N VAL A 169 1.57 -10.42 -3.33
CA VAL A 169 1.98 -10.73 -1.95
C VAL A 169 2.45 -12.18 -1.90
N ALA A 170 3.58 -12.44 -1.23
CA ALA A 170 4.07 -13.79 -0.96
C ALA A 170 3.18 -14.43 0.13
N LEU A 171 2.00 -14.95 -0.27
CA LEU A 171 0.93 -15.38 0.64
C LEU A 171 1.36 -16.53 1.55
N ASP A 172 2.22 -17.42 1.06
CA ASP A 172 2.68 -18.60 1.81
C ASP A 172 3.43 -18.24 3.11
N ARG A 173 3.98 -17.01 3.20
CA ARG A 173 4.64 -16.50 4.41
C ARG A 173 3.68 -16.34 5.59
N PHE A 174 2.38 -16.26 5.34
CA PHE A 174 1.36 -15.98 6.36
C PHE A 174 0.61 -17.24 6.81
N ALA A 175 0.95 -18.40 6.24
CA ALA A 175 0.47 -19.71 6.68
C ALA A 175 1.29 -20.18 7.90
N ALA A 176 1.04 -19.56 9.07
CA ALA A 176 1.77 -19.90 10.28
C ALA A 176 1.28 -21.23 10.89
N PRO A 177 2.19 -22.10 11.41
CA PRO A 177 1.80 -23.28 12.16
C PRO A 177 1.07 -22.91 13.47
N PRO A 178 0.17 -23.78 14.00
CA PRO A 178 -0.60 -23.48 15.21
C PRO A 178 0.25 -23.12 16.44
N GLU A 179 1.40 -23.76 16.61
CA GLU A 179 2.34 -23.49 17.68
C GLU A 179 2.90 -22.05 17.67
N THR A 180 2.98 -21.42 16.49
CA THR A 180 3.38 -20.01 16.36
C THR A 180 2.38 -19.10 17.05
N ARG A 181 1.06 -19.36 16.88
CA ARG A 181 0.00 -18.61 17.55
C ARG A 181 0.15 -18.66 19.07
N ASP A 182 0.29 -19.87 19.64
CA ASP A 182 0.38 -20.04 21.08
C ASP A 182 1.65 -19.41 21.67
N ALA A 183 2.79 -19.56 20.98
CA ALA A 183 4.04 -18.95 21.38
C ALA A 183 3.96 -17.42 21.37
N MET A 184 3.38 -16.86 20.32
CA MET A 184 3.28 -15.41 20.17
C MET A 184 2.24 -14.81 21.14
N ARG A 185 1.10 -15.48 21.38
CA ARG A 185 0.12 -15.05 22.38
C ARG A 185 0.74 -15.01 23.79
N ARG A 186 1.52 -16.03 24.18
CA ARG A 186 2.28 -15.99 25.45
C ARG A 186 3.27 -14.82 25.50
N ARG A 187 4.01 -14.56 24.42
CA ARG A 187 4.96 -13.42 24.32
C ARG A 187 4.26 -12.08 24.49
N LEU A 188 3.02 -11.95 24.01
CA LEU A 188 2.21 -10.74 24.07
C LEU A 188 1.34 -10.63 25.32
N ASP A 189 1.44 -11.58 26.25
CA ASP A 189 0.59 -11.68 27.45
C ASP A 189 -0.92 -11.65 27.12
N LEU A 190 -1.29 -12.38 26.04
CA LEU A 190 -2.67 -12.56 25.62
C LEU A 190 -3.23 -13.84 26.23
N GLY A 191 -4.28 -13.70 27.06
CA GLY A 191 -5.00 -14.81 27.66
C GLY A 191 -5.84 -15.61 26.66
N PRO A 192 -6.34 -16.80 27.05
CA PRO A 192 -7.14 -17.64 26.17
C PRO A 192 -8.45 -16.98 25.71
N ASP A 193 -9.03 -16.14 26.55
CA ASP A 193 -10.29 -15.45 26.28
C ASP A 193 -10.09 -14.06 25.64
N ASP A 194 -8.86 -13.59 25.50
CA ASP A 194 -8.58 -12.32 24.86
C ASP A 194 -8.84 -12.39 23.34
N VAL A 195 -9.49 -11.36 22.81
CA VAL A 195 -9.68 -11.17 21.37
C VAL A 195 -8.72 -10.09 20.89
N ALA A 196 -7.76 -10.48 20.06
CA ALA A 196 -6.72 -9.60 19.56
C ALA A 196 -7.12 -8.98 18.20
N LEU A 197 -7.34 -7.67 18.20
CA LEU A 197 -7.44 -6.86 16.99
C LEU A 197 -6.04 -6.45 16.54
N ILE A 198 -5.77 -6.45 15.24
CA ILE A 198 -4.45 -6.04 14.73
C ILE A 198 -4.56 -5.02 13.60
N TYR A 199 -3.70 -3.99 13.62
CA TYR A 199 -3.56 -3.01 12.56
C TYR A 199 -2.09 -2.65 12.31
N PRO A 200 -1.35 -3.43 11.51
CA PRO A 200 0.01 -3.09 11.10
C PRO A 200 -0.03 -1.91 10.12
N ALA A 201 0.43 -0.74 10.56
CA ALA A 201 0.37 0.47 9.73
C ALA A 201 1.33 1.57 10.20
N GLU A 202 1.69 2.48 9.28
CA GLU A 202 2.33 3.73 9.63
C GLU A 202 1.40 4.59 10.50
N PHE A 203 1.93 5.20 11.55
CA PHE A 203 1.16 6.17 12.35
C PHE A 203 1.09 7.50 11.62
N SER A 204 -0.03 7.73 10.94
CA SER A 204 -0.30 8.91 10.12
C SER A 204 -1.78 9.28 10.11
N GLU A 205 -2.11 10.52 9.80
CA GLU A 205 -3.51 10.97 9.67
C GLU A 205 -4.33 10.09 8.72
N ARG A 206 -3.71 9.62 7.63
CA ARG A 206 -4.37 8.77 6.65
C ARG A 206 -4.81 7.43 7.23
N LYS A 207 -4.01 6.86 8.14
CA LYS A 207 -4.29 5.55 8.77
C LYS A 207 -5.27 5.63 9.95
N ASN A 208 -5.49 6.83 10.52
CA ASN A 208 -6.55 7.15 11.47
C ASN A 208 -6.65 6.21 12.69
N GLN A 209 -5.51 5.82 13.27
CA GLN A 209 -5.48 4.99 14.48
C GLN A 209 -6.24 5.62 15.66
N ALA A 210 -6.35 6.95 15.68
CA ALA A 210 -7.09 7.69 16.69
C ALA A 210 -8.55 7.23 16.82
N MET A 211 -9.23 6.95 15.70
CA MET A 211 -10.60 6.43 15.71
C MET A 211 -10.68 5.07 16.40
N LEU A 212 -9.75 4.16 16.10
CA LEU A 212 -9.71 2.85 16.75
C LEU A 212 -9.50 2.98 18.28
N LEU A 213 -8.62 3.88 18.71
CA LEU A 213 -8.38 4.13 20.13
C LEU A 213 -9.63 4.67 20.83
N ARG A 214 -10.34 5.62 20.21
CA ARG A 214 -11.61 6.17 20.77
C ARG A 214 -12.71 5.13 20.86
N ALA A 215 -12.75 4.15 19.96
CA ALA A 215 -13.72 3.06 19.96
C ALA A 215 -13.43 2.00 21.05
N MET A 216 -12.16 1.83 21.47
CA MET A 216 -11.75 0.78 22.42
C MET A 216 -12.52 0.77 23.76
N PRO A 217 -12.85 1.94 24.40
CA PRO A 217 -13.62 1.93 25.66
C PRO A 217 -14.99 1.28 25.52
N SER A 218 -15.60 1.29 24.34
CA SER A 218 -16.93 0.69 24.06
C SER A 218 -16.86 -0.81 23.76
N LEU A 219 -15.67 -1.38 23.62
CA LEU A 219 -15.45 -2.82 23.41
C LEU A 219 -15.23 -3.55 24.73
N PRO A 220 -15.55 -4.87 24.85
CA PRO A 220 -15.31 -5.68 26.04
C PRO A 220 -13.85 -5.58 26.55
N ALA A 221 -13.67 -5.74 27.85
CA ALA A 221 -12.35 -5.57 28.51
C ALA A 221 -11.28 -6.55 28.02
N ASN A 222 -11.69 -7.74 27.56
CA ASN A 222 -10.81 -8.76 27.00
C ASN A 222 -10.43 -8.48 25.52
N VAL A 223 -10.87 -7.38 24.93
CA VAL A 223 -10.43 -6.97 23.57
C VAL A 223 -9.11 -6.22 23.70
N LYS A 224 -8.10 -6.71 22.99
CA LYS A 224 -6.76 -6.11 22.88
C LYS A 224 -6.56 -5.55 21.48
N LEU A 225 -5.87 -4.42 21.35
CA LEU A 225 -5.53 -3.80 20.08
C LEU A 225 -4.02 -3.77 19.89
N LEU A 226 -3.54 -4.43 18.85
CA LEU A 226 -2.13 -4.52 18.48
C LEU A 226 -1.86 -3.54 17.34
N LEU A 227 -0.97 -2.58 17.55
CA LEU A 227 -0.62 -1.52 16.61
C LEU A 227 0.87 -1.57 16.23
N PRO A 228 1.33 -2.60 15.48
CA PRO A 228 2.71 -2.63 14.98
C PRO A 228 2.91 -1.54 13.94
N GLY A 229 3.96 -0.74 14.13
CA GLY A 229 4.28 0.33 13.18
C GLY A 229 5.09 1.45 13.80
N ARG A 230 5.45 2.40 12.95
CA ARG A 230 6.10 3.66 13.33
C ARG A 230 5.50 4.78 12.49
N GLY A 231 5.72 6.02 12.87
CA GLY A 231 5.24 7.18 12.12
C GLY A 231 5.19 8.43 12.98
N ALA A 232 4.89 9.56 12.35
CA ALA A 232 4.94 10.86 13.01
C ALA A 232 3.94 11.00 14.16
N LEU A 233 2.82 10.26 14.13
CA LEU A 233 1.77 10.34 15.15
C LEU A 233 1.86 9.25 16.23
N LEU A 234 2.94 8.47 16.30
CA LEU A 234 3.07 7.39 17.29
C LEU A 234 2.96 7.90 18.72
N GLU A 235 3.69 8.95 19.07
CA GLU A 235 3.69 9.53 20.42
C GLU A 235 2.33 10.11 20.79
N ASP A 236 1.65 10.78 19.84
CA ASP A 236 0.30 11.32 20.03
C ASP A 236 -0.71 10.18 20.27
N MET A 237 -0.61 9.07 19.55
CA MET A 237 -1.47 7.90 19.74
C MET A 237 -1.23 7.21 21.08
N GLN A 238 0.01 7.13 21.53
CA GLN A 238 0.33 6.63 22.86
C GLN A 238 -0.22 7.54 23.97
N ALA A 239 -0.12 8.87 23.79
CA ALA A 239 -0.70 9.83 24.74
C ALA A 239 -2.24 9.72 24.78
N LEU A 240 -2.89 9.61 23.61
CA LEU A 240 -4.34 9.39 23.51
C LEU A 240 -4.76 8.09 24.20
N SER A 241 -4.03 6.99 23.99
CA SER A 241 -4.31 5.71 24.62
C SER A 241 -4.29 5.82 26.16
N ARG A 242 -3.27 6.49 26.72
CA ARG A 242 -3.20 6.74 28.17
C ARG A 242 -4.36 7.61 28.68
N SER A 243 -4.71 8.66 27.96
CA SER A 243 -5.83 9.54 28.36
C SER A 243 -7.18 8.85 28.36
N LEU A 244 -7.32 7.76 27.57
CA LEU A 244 -8.51 6.93 27.50
C LEU A 244 -8.48 5.73 28.47
N GLY A 245 -7.42 5.59 29.30
CA GLY A 245 -7.28 4.49 30.26
C GLY A 245 -7.13 3.12 29.60
N LEU A 246 -6.42 3.04 28.46
CA LEU A 246 -6.27 1.82 27.67
C LEU A 246 -4.97 1.06 27.95
N GLU A 247 -4.28 1.38 29.06
CA GLU A 247 -3.09 0.64 29.49
C GLU A 247 -3.43 -0.86 29.65
N GLY A 248 -2.57 -1.72 29.12
CA GLY A 248 -2.79 -3.18 29.10
C GLY A 248 -3.82 -3.67 28.10
N ARG A 249 -4.50 -2.77 27.35
CA ARG A 249 -5.42 -3.13 26.26
C ARG A 249 -4.88 -2.79 24.88
N VAL A 250 -3.97 -1.82 24.78
CA VAL A 250 -3.37 -1.39 23.49
C VAL A 250 -1.87 -1.57 23.56
N LEU A 251 -1.31 -2.30 22.57
CA LEU A 251 0.11 -2.53 22.45
C LEU A 251 0.69 -1.74 21.28
N PHE A 252 1.77 -1.00 21.55
CA PHE A 252 2.55 -0.24 20.56
C PHE A 252 3.97 -0.81 20.47
N PRO A 253 4.20 -1.94 19.77
CA PRO A 253 5.50 -2.60 19.72
C PRO A 253 6.55 -1.86 18.91
N GLY A 254 6.18 -0.78 18.23
CA GLY A 254 7.02 -0.15 17.22
C GLY A 254 7.02 -0.93 15.90
N GLN A 255 8.04 -0.73 15.09
CA GLN A 255 8.19 -1.50 13.86
C GLN A 255 8.67 -2.91 14.17
N VAL A 256 7.95 -3.90 13.69
CA VAL A 256 8.28 -5.33 13.81
C VAL A 256 8.68 -5.91 12.46
N SER A 257 9.48 -6.97 12.46
CA SER A 257 9.92 -7.70 11.25
C SER A 257 9.18 -9.02 11.03
N ASP A 258 8.50 -9.50 12.08
CA ASP A 258 7.82 -10.79 12.18
C ASP A 258 6.29 -10.65 12.05
N ILE A 259 5.83 -9.83 11.11
CA ILE A 259 4.39 -9.61 10.86
C ILE A 259 3.57 -10.90 10.77
N PRO A 260 4.04 -11.99 10.11
CA PRO A 260 3.30 -13.25 10.10
C PRO A 260 2.97 -13.77 11.50
N ASP A 261 3.89 -13.69 12.46
CA ASP A 261 3.68 -14.16 13.83
C ASP A 261 2.66 -13.31 14.59
N TRP A 262 2.68 -11.98 14.35
CA TRP A 262 1.69 -11.05 14.91
C TRP A 262 0.29 -11.33 14.38
N LEU A 263 0.17 -11.59 13.07
CA LEU A 263 -1.10 -11.98 12.45
C LEU A 263 -1.59 -13.32 12.99
N ALA A 264 -0.70 -14.31 13.14
CA ALA A 264 -1.04 -15.62 13.71
C ALA A 264 -1.60 -15.50 15.15
N ALA A 265 -1.08 -14.57 15.97
CA ALA A 265 -1.56 -14.34 17.34
C ALA A 265 -2.92 -13.64 17.40
N SER A 266 -3.34 -13.00 16.30
CA SER A 266 -4.52 -12.14 16.22
C SER A 266 -5.80 -12.89 15.84
N ASP A 267 -6.93 -12.23 16.00
CA ASP A 267 -8.27 -12.79 15.73
C ASP A 267 -9.03 -12.03 14.65
N ILE A 268 -8.82 -10.70 14.55
CA ILE A 268 -9.50 -9.82 13.62
C ILE A 268 -8.51 -8.76 13.14
N ALA A 269 -8.39 -8.59 11.83
CA ALA A 269 -7.68 -7.45 11.26
C ALA A 269 -8.60 -6.23 11.23
N VAL A 270 -8.08 -5.06 11.60
CA VAL A 270 -8.87 -3.82 11.56
C VAL A 270 -8.15 -2.75 10.74
N SER A 271 -8.90 -1.86 10.09
CA SER A 271 -8.33 -0.71 9.38
C SER A 271 -9.31 0.47 9.36
N ALA A 272 -8.86 1.62 9.89
CA ALA A 272 -9.63 2.85 9.90
C ALA A 272 -9.15 3.87 8.86
N SER A 273 -8.42 3.43 7.84
CA SER A 273 -7.81 4.31 6.84
C SER A 273 -8.83 5.19 6.13
N ARG A 274 -8.44 6.43 5.83
CA ARG A 274 -9.22 7.40 5.06
C ARG A 274 -9.26 7.12 3.57
N SER A 275 -8.21 6.48 3.05
CA SER A 275 -8.06 6.13 1.64
C SER A 275 -6.92 5.14 1.48
N GLU A 276 -7.09 4.16 0.59
CA GLU A 276 -6.07 3.18 0.23
C GLU A 276 -5.99 3.01 -1.30
N GLY A 277 -4.86 2.47 -1.76
CA GLY A 277 -4.76 1.95 -3.13
C GLY A 277 -5.27 0.52 -3.19
N LEU A 278 -4.45 -0.40 -2.71
CA LEU A 278 -4.81 -1.79 -2.38
C LEU A 278 -3.93 -2.19 -1.17
N PRO A 279 -4.49 -2.22 0.05
CA PRO A 279 -3.69 -2.26 1.27
C PRO A 279 -3.07 -3.64 1.53
N PHE A 280 -1.74 -3.69 1.59
CA PHE A 280 -0.98 -4.91 1.87
C PHE A 280 -1.36 -5.54 3.21
N ASN A 281 -1.53 -4.76 4.27
CA ASN A 281 -1.88 -5.27 5.58
C ASN A 281 -3.21 -6.04 5.61
N ILE A 282 -4.18 -5.66 4.79
CA ILE A 282 -5.44 -6.42 4.64
C ILE A 282 -5.19 -7.70 3.85
N MET A 283 -4.44 -7.66 2.74
CA MET A 283 -4.08 -8.86 1.97
C MET A 283 -3.30 -9.86 2.83
N GLU A 284 -2.35 -9.39 3.64
CA GLU A 284 -1.55 -10.19 4.56
C GLU A 284 -2.42 -10.83 5.65
N ALA A 285 -3.36 -10.06 6.22
CA ALA A 285 -4.32 -10.55 7.20
C ALA A 285 -5.27 -11.61 6.62
N MET A 286 -5.79 -11.37 5.41
CA MET A 286 -6.61 -12.36 4.69
C MET A 286 -5.80 -13.64 4.42
N ALA A 287 -4.52 -13.53 4.04
CA ALA A 287 -3.65 -14.69 3.84
C ALA A 287 -3.44 -15.48 5.15
N ALA A 288 -3.35 -14.79 6.28
CA ALA A 288 -3.29 -15.40 7.61
C ALA A 288 -4.65 -15.99 8.09
N GLY A 289 -5.72 -15.85 7.31
CA GLY A 289 -7.05 -16.35 7.66
C GLY A 289 -7.83 -15.47 8.64
N LEU A 290 -7.46 -14.20 8.77
CA LEU A 290 -8.19 -13.25 9.61
C LEU A 290 -9.31 -12.58 8.81
N PRO A 291 -10.53 -12.47 9.37
CA PRO A 291 -11.53 -11.57 8.83
C PRO A 291 -11.09 -10.13 9.04
N ALA A 292 -11.50 -9.22 8.16
CA ALA A 292 -11.19 -7.81 8.27
C ALA A 292 -12.42 -6.98 8.66
N VAL A 293 -12.24 -6.01 9.57
CA VAL A 293 -13.19 -4.93 9.82
C VAL A 293 -12.53 -3.62 9.39
N ALA A 294 -13.02 -3.03 8.29
CA ALA A 294 -12.34 -1.89 7.68
C ALA A 294 -13.31 -0.78 7.29
N SER A 295 -12.80 0.45 7.22
CA SER A 295 -13.58 1.59 6.73
C SER A 295 -14.00 1.38 5.27
N ASP A 296 -15.22 1.77 4.94
CA ASP A 296 -15.77 1.76 3.58
C ASP A 296 -15.11 2.85 2.72
N VAL A 297 -13.91 2.54 2.22
CA VAL A 297 -13.13 3.40 1.32
C VAL A 297 -12.56 2.56 0.18
N LYS A 298 -12.19 3.23 -0.92
CA LYS A 298 -11.50 2.57 -2.04
C LYS A 298 -10.27 1.80 -1.54
N GLY A 299 -9.97 0.70 -2.18
CA GLY A 299 -8.92 -0.24 -1.78
C GLY A 299 -9.40 -1.25 -0.73
N HIS A 300 -10.13 -0.84 0.32
CA HIS A 300 -10.79 -1.78 1.23
C HIS A 300 -11.94 -2.50 0.54
N THR A 301 -12.82 -1.76 -0.13
CA THR A 301 -13.96 -2.30 -0.90
C THR A 301 -13.55 -3.18 -2.09
N ASP A 302 -12.29 -3.09 -2.52
CA ASP A 302 -11.74 -3.96 -3.56
C ASP A 302 -11.24 -5.31 -3.02
N LEU A 303 -10.92 -5.37 -1.72
CA LEU A 303 -10.44 -6.57 -1.04
C LEU A 303 -11.51 -7.26 -0.20
N ILE A 304 -12.41 -6.49 0.43
CA ILE A 304 -13.39 -7.00 1.38
C ILE A 304 -14.76 -7.10 0.70
N THR A 305 -15.31 -8.29 0.65
CA THR A 305 -16.72 -8.52 0.30
C THR A 305 -17.53 -8.49 1.60
N GLU A 306 -18.40 -7.49 1.72
CA GLU A 306 -19.23 -7.27 2.92
C GLU A 306 -20.03 -8.51 3.30
N GLY A 307 -19.89 -8.95 4.54
CA GLY A 307 -20.59 -10.11 5.08
C GLY A 307 -20.00 -11.47 4.70
N GLU A 308 -19.02 -11.52 3.76
CA GLU A 308 -18.41 -12.77 3.31
C GLU A 308 -16.94 -12.90 3.77
N THR A 309 -16.10 -11.90 3.53
CA THR A 309 -14.67 -11.94 3.87
C THR A 309 -14.31 -10.96 4.98
N GLY A 310 -15.27 -10.15 5.41
CA GLY A 310 -15.11 -9.16 6.46
C GLY A 310 -16.32 -8.25 6.55
N LEU A 311 -16.20 -7.20 7.33
CA LEU A 311 -17.24 -6.19 7.54
C LEU A 311 -16.68 -4.80 7.22
N LEU A 312 -17.49 -4.00 6.54
CA LEU A 312 -17.19 -2.62 6.22
C LEU A 312 -17.99 -1.68 7.11
N PHE A 313 -17.38 -0.61 7.59
CA PHE A 313 -18.06 0.43 8.35
C PHE A 313 -17.89 1.80 7.69
N PRO A 314 -18.87 2.72 7.81
CA PRO A 314 -18.74 4.07 7.28
C PRO A 314 -17.49 4.75 7.86
N TYR A 315 -16.70 5.40 7.00
CA TYR A 315 -15.47 6.05 7.42
C TYR A 315 -15.71 6.99 8.63
N ASP A 316 -14.85 6.87 9.64
CA ASP A 316 -14.85 7.65 10.90
C ASP A 316 -16.09 7.43 11.80
N ASP A 317 -16.86 6.36 11.59
CA ASP A 317 -18.01 5.98 12.44
C ASP A 317 -17.56 4.94 13.50
N GLU A 318 -17.29 5.44 14.71
CA GLU A 318 -16.86 4.63 15.86
C GLU A 318 -17.95 3.61 16.30
N ASN A 319 -19.21 3.98 16.19
CA ASN A 319 -20.31 3.11 16.59
C ASN A 319 -20.49 1.94 15.62
N ALA A 320 -20.44 2.22 14.31
CA ALA A 320 -20.51 1.19 13.28
C ALA A 320 -19.29 0.24 13.36
N PHE A 321 -18.07 0.77 13.59
CA PHE A 321 -16.90 -0.03 13.84
C PHE A 321 -17.07 -0.95 15.05
N THR A 322 -17.50 -0.39 16.18
CA THR A 322 -17.72 -1.15 17.44
C THR A 322 -18.75 -2.25 17.23
N ALA A 323 -19.86 -1.98 16.54
CA ALA A 323 -20.89 -2.97 16.22
C ALA A 323 -20.35 -4.10 15.32
N ALA A 324 -19.55 -3.77 14.30
CA ALA A 324 -18.92 -4.75 13.41
C ALA A 324 -17.93 -5.66 14.15
N VAL A 325 -17.08 -5.06 15.00
CA VAL A 325 -16.14 -5.82 15.83
C VAL A 325 -16.90 -6.71 16.83
N HIS A 326 -17.91 -6.19 17.50
CA HIS A 326 -18.74 -6.94 18.47
C HIS A 326 -19.38 -8.16 17.82
N ARG A 327 -19.90 -8.04 16.60
CA ARG A 327 -20.46 -9.17 15.85
C ARG A 327 -19.44 -10.30 15.67
N LEU A 328 -18.17 -9.98 15.35
CA LEU A 328 -17.12 -10.98 15.17
C LEU A 328 -16.55 -11.50 16.50
N ILE A 329 -16.66 -10.74 17.61
CA ILE A 329 -16.29 -11.22 18.94
C ILE A 329 -17.26 -12.30 19.41
N THR A 330 -18.56 -12.05 19.25
CA THR A 330 -19.64 -12.90 19.77
C THR A 330 -19.90 -14.14 18.91
N ASP A 331 -19.55 -14.12 17.64
CA ASP A 331 -19.75 -15.23 16.70
C ASP A 331 -18.41 -15.73 16.15
N SER A 332 -17.80 -16.68 16.88
CA SER A 332 -16.52 -17.28 16.48
C SER A 332 -16.62 -18.13 15.20
N ALA A 333 -17.82 -18.69 14.92
CA ALA A 333 -18.06 -19.47 13.71
C ALA A 333 -18.07 -18.56 12.47
N LEU A 334 -18.78 -17.43 12.55
CA LEU A 334 -18.78 -16.40 11.51
C LEU A 334 -17.37 -15.85 11.29
N ARG A 335 -16.64 -15.55 12.37
CA ARG A 335 -15.26 -15.09 12.33
C ARG A 335 -14.36 -16.06 11.54
N ALA A 336 -14.44 -17.35 11.86
CA ALA A 336 -13.69 -18.39 11.16
C ALA A 336 -14.13 -18.58 9.70
N GLN A 337 -15.43 -18.47 9.43
CA GLN A 337 -15.97 -18.56 8.06
C GLN A 337 -15.43 -17.43 7.18
N MET A 338 -15.52 -16.19 7.66
CA MET A 338 -15.02 -15.00 6.94
C MET A 338 -13.51 -15.07 6.72
N GLY A 339 -12.75 -15.54 7.71
CA GLY A 339 -11.29 -15.73 7.56
C GLY A 339 -10.96 -16.71 6.43
N ARG A 340 -11.63 -17.87 6.37
CA ARG A 340 -11.44 -18.84 5.26
C ARG A 340 -11.85 -18.28 3.90
N ALA A 341 -12.95 -17.57 3.82
CA ALA A 341 -13.37 -16.91 2.58
C ALA A 341 -12.35 -15.86 2.13
N GLY A 342 -11.80 -15.07 3.09
CA GLY A 342 -10.72 -14.13 2.84
C GLY A 342 -9.46 -14.79 2.28
N GLN A 343 -9.03 -15.93 2.85
CA GLN A 343 -7.89 -16.70 2.34
C GLN A 343 -8.07 -17.15 0.89
N GLN A 344 -9.29 -17.53 0.51
CA GLN A 344 -9.59 -17.91 -0.87
C GLN A 344 -9.59 -16.69 -1.81
N GLN A 345 -10.21 -15.59 -1.39
CA GLN A 345 -10.31 -14.38 -2.20
C GLN A 345 -8.96 -13.73 -2.47
N VAL A 346 -8.05 -13.71 -1.51
CA VAL A 346 -6.74 -13.07 -1.64
C VAL A 346 -5.79 -13.83 -2.57
N GLN A 347 -6.08 -15.08 -2.96
CA GLN A 347 -5.24 -15.87 -3.88
C GLN A 347 -5.00 -15.14 -5.21
N ARG A 348 -5.96 -14.35 -5.68
CA ARG A 348 -5.78 -13.51 -6.89
C ARG A 348 -4.63 -12.49 -6.78
N CYS A 349 -4.19 -12.18 -5.54
CA CYS A 349 -3.08 -11.26 -5.27
C CYS A 349 -1.75 -11.99 -5.04
N ARG A 350 -1.67 -13.30 -5.31
CA ARG A 350 -0.46 -14.09 -5.11
C ARG A 350 0.68 -13.59 -5.98
N LEU A 351 1.86 -13.39 -5.39
CA LEU A 351 3.01 -12.82 -6.09
C LEU A 351 3.42 -13.65 -7.32
N GLU A 352 3.37 -14.97 -7.20
CA GLU A 352 3.75 -15.91 -8.26
C GLU A 352 2.87 -15.79 -9.51
N ASP A 353 1.62 -15.34 -9.35
CA ASP A 353 0.67 -15.13 -10.44
C ASP A 353 0.69 -13.70 -10.97
N VAL A 354 0.84 -12.72 -10.06
CA VAL A 354 0.84 -11.29 -10.40
C VAL A 354 2.15 -10.86 -11.08
N LEU A 355 3.29 -11.32 -10.57
CA LEU A 355 4.61 -10.93 -11.09
C LEU A 355 4.79 -11.20 -12.60
N PRO A 356 4.50 -12.40 -13.13
CA PRO A 356 4.62 -12.66 -14.57
C PRO A 356 3.73 -11.72 -15.40
N ARG A 357 2.50 -11.50 -14.97
CA ARG A 357 1.55 -10.63 -15.68
C ARG A 357 2.00 -9.18 -15.73
N VAL A 358 2.45 -8.63 -14.60
CA VAL A 358 2.96 -7.26 -14.53
C VAL A 358 4.26 -7.11 -15.33
N MET A 359 5.15 -8.10 -15.30
CA MET A 359 6.35 -8.11 -16.14
C MET A 359 6.03 -8.12 -17.63
N GLU A 360 5.04 -8.91 -18.07
CA GLU A 360 4.56 -8.89 -19.45
C GLU A 360 4.10 -7.48 -19.86
N LEU A 361 3.33 -6.80 -19.01
CA LEU A 361 2.87 -5.43 -19.25
C LEU A 361 4.03 -4.44 -19.35
N TYR A 362 5.02 -4.53 -18.45
CA TYR A 362 6.23 -3.72 -18.50
C TYR A 362 7.02 -3.91 -19.80
N LEU A 363 7.25 -5.17 -20.18
CA LEU A 363 8.00 -5.49 -21.40
C LEU A 363 7.24 -5.12 -22.67
N SER A 364 5.90 -5.20 -22.68
CA SER A 364 5.08 -4.74 -23.82
C SER A 364 5.22 -3.22 -24.01
N ALA A 365 5.14 -2.45 -22.91
CA ALA A 365 5.29 -1.00 -22.97
C ALA A 365 6.69 -0.57 -23.50
N ALA A 366 7.74 -1.33 -23.15
CA ALA A 366 9.09 -1.08 -23.65
C ALA A 366 9.25 -1.32 -25.18
N LYS A 367 8.38 -2.14 -25.78
CA LYS A 367 8.42 -2.47 -27.23
C LYS A 367 7.61 -1.50 -28.08
N GLU A 368 6.47 -1.01 -27.56
CA GLU A 368 5.51 -0.17 -28.33
C GLU A 368 6.08 1.18 -28.80
N THR A 369 7.19 1.64 -28.22
CA THR A 369 7.82 2.93 -28.59
C THR A 369 8.95 2.79 -29.60
N ASN A 370 9.35 1.55 -29.95
CA ASN A 370 10.38 1.29 -30.96
C ASN A 370 9.80 1.06 -32.37
N THR A 371 8.49 1.20 -32.53
CA THR A 371 7.76 1.21 -33.81
C THR A 371 7.21 2.60 -34.11
#